data_2e69e822dfea1fc31aac367a8f9f1873
#
_entry.id   2e69e822dfea1fc31aac367a8f9f1873
#
_cell.length_a   1.000
_cell.length_b   1.000
_cell.length_c   1.000
_cell.angle_alpha   90.00
_cell.angle_beta   90.00
_cell.angle_gamma   90.00
#
_symmetry.space_group_name_H-M   'P 1'
#
loop_
_entity.id
_entity.type
_entity.pdbx_description
1 polymer ?
#
loop_
_entity_poly.entity_id
_entity_poly.type
_entity_poly.pdbx_seq_one_letter_code
_entity_poly.pdbx_strand_id
1 'polypeptide(L)'
;MLDERLEMPSLDAIFALLPVPEPSAPRILLVDDDDAVIGTLALVLQGNGFYVVTASNVNDALRCIAAETFDVLVSDLHMPQPGDGLTVVSAMRHSNPKAITLILSAFPEMQMAAAAVLKQADEILVKPMRAAELVSAIRERLERGTNRARPPVESVADILERSIQSTIEEWLESVRQEPEIISAHLDDTDRCAHLPRLFDELISRLRHPIQLGTRALDSPAAARHGVLRRRQGYSAAMLVEESRMLQVSIFQTLQDNLQSIDFSQLLVGVMAIADEVDSQLAQQMASYISEAKTDDMPIDASGAVEDRRRVA
;
A
#
# COMPACT_ATOMS: atom_id res chain seq x y z
N MET A 1 -16.02 10.08 -65.06
CA MET A 1 -15.86 10.65 -63.72
C MET A 1 -15.47 9.51 -62.80
N LEU A 2 -14.18 9.43 -62.49
CA LEU A 2 -13.55 8.42 -61.67
C LEU A 2 -13.77 8.81 -60.20
N ASP A 3 -14.55 8.01 -59.47
CA ASP A 3 -14.65 8.10 -58.01
C ASP A 3 -13.50 7.23 -57.43
N GLU A 4 -12.34 7.82 -57.31
CA GLU A 4 -11.20 7.23 -56.58
C GLU A 4 -11.47 7.44 -55.07
N ARG A 5 -12.16 6.50 -54.47
CA ARG A 5 -12.15 6.36 -53.00
C ARG A 5 -10.72 6.00 -52.60
N LEU A 6 -9.99 6.98 -52.09
CA LEU A 6 -8.73 6.74 -51.34
C LEU A 6 -9.08 5.85 -50.14
N GLU A 7 -8.89 4.52 -50.30
CA GLU A 7 -8.94 3.62 -49.19
C GLU A 7 -7.75 3.95 -48.26
N MET A 8 -8.05 4.42 -47.09
CA MET A 8 -7.03 4.60 -46.05
C MET A 8 -6.39 3.23 -45.75
N PRO A 9 -5.05 3.14 -45.76
CA PRO A 9 -4.38 1.88 -45.45
C PRO A 9 -4.74 1.42 -44.02
N SER A 10 -4.87 0.12 -43.83
CA SER A 10 -5.09 -0.44 -42.49
C SER A 10 -3.96 -0.07 -41.55
N LEU A 11 -4.25 0.02 -40.25
CA LEU A 11 -3.22 0.32 -39.22
C LEU A 11 -2.02 -0.64 -39.37
N ASP A 12 -2.25 -1.92 -39.62
CA ASP A 12 -1.21 -2.92 -39.85
C ASP A 12 -0.31 -2.60 -41.06
N ALA A 13 -0.89 -2.05 -42.14
CA ALA A 13 -0.12 -1.63 -43.31
C ALA A 13 0.72 -0.37 -43.02
N ILE A 14 0.26 0.51 -42.16
CA ILE A 14 1.01 1.69 -41.70
C ILE A 14 2.13 1.25 -40.76
N PHE A 15 1.89 0.31 -39.83
CA PHE A 15 2.91 -0.26 -38.96
C PHE A 15 4.05 -0.93 -39.73
N ALA A 16 3.74 -1.62 -40.84
CA ALA A 16 4.75 -2.26 -41.70
C ALA A 16 5.67 -1.29 -42.42
N LEU A 17 5.29 -0.01 -42.53
CA LEU A 17 6.10 1.04 -43.22
C LEU A 17 6.96 1.85 -42.25
N LEU A 18 6.83 1.63 -40.95
CA LEU A 18 7.67 2.33 -39.96
C LEU A 18 9.10 1.77 -39.97
N PRO A 19 10.10 2.62 -39.77
CA PRO A 19 11.48 2.17 -39.64
C PRO A 19 11.60 1.22 -38.44
N VAL A 20 12.28 0.08 -38.62
CA VAL A 20 12.62 -0.81 -37.52
C VAL A 20 13.51 -0.03 -36.55
N PRO A 21 13.12 0.10 -35.26
CA PRO A 21 13.93 0.84 -34.31
C PRO A 21 15.33 0.25 -34.20
N GLU A 22 16.33 1.12 -34.07
CA GLU A 22 17.71 0.69 -33.81
C GLU A 22 17.77 -0.12 -32.50
N PRO A 23 18.68 -1.09 -32.38
CA PRO A 23 18.81 -1.89 -31.14
C PRO A 23 19.09 -1.07 -29.88
N SER A 24 19.56 0.18 -30.05
CA SER A 24 19.83 1.15 -28.98
C SER A 24 18.68 2.14 -28.74
N ALA A 25 17.55 2.00 -29.43
CA ALA A 25 16.41 2.90 -29.28
C ALA A 25 15.81 2.80 -27.87
N PRO A 26 15.47 3.94 -27.22
CA PRO A 26 14.82 3.91 -25.92
C PRO A 26 13.51 3.12 -25.97
N ARG A 27 13.32 2.23 -24.97
CA ARG A 27 12.18 1.33 -24.87
C ARG A 27 11.07 1.95 -24.02
N ILE A 28 9.90 2.08 -24.60
CA ILE A 28 8.72 2.67 -23.95
C ILE A 28 7.68 1.58 -23.70
N LEU A 29 7.17 1.51 -22.48
CA LEU A 29 5.90 0.83 -22.18
C LEU A 29 4.78 1.87 -22.20
N LEU A 30 3.84 1.74 -23.14
CA LEU A 30 2.64 2.58 -23.27
C LEU A 30 1.42 1.81 -22.75
N VAL A 31 0.72 2.39 -21.77
CA VAL A 31 -0.43 1.75 -21.10
C VAL A 31 -1.63 2.68 -21.09
N ASP A 32 -2.73 2.25 -21.70
CA ASP A 32 -4.02 2.97 -21.75
C ASP A 32 -5.11 1.92 -22.00
N ASP A 33 -6.34 2.09 -21.54
CA ASP A 33 -7.43 1.14 -21.81
C ASP A 33 -8.21 1.45 -23.11
N ASP A 34 -7.89 2.56 -23.76
CA ASP A 34 -8.42 2.94 -25.08
C ASP A 34 -7.47 2.50 -26.22
N ASP A 35 -7.84 1.44 -26.94
CA ASP A 35 -7.07 0.91 -28.06
C ASP A 35 -6.79 1.96 -29.17
N ALA A 36 -7.70 2.94 -29.39
CA ALA A 36 -7.51 4.00 -30.37
C ALA A 36 -6.41 4.99 -29.91
N VAL A 37 -6.36 5.28 -28.62
CA VAL A 37 -5.30 6.10 -28.01
C VAL A 37 -3.97 5.37 -28.11
N ILE A 38 -3.92 4.09 -27.70
CA ILE A 38 -2.72 3.24 -27.82
C ILE A 38 -2.21 3.23 -29.26
N GLY A 39 -3.08 2.91 -30.23
CA GLY A 39 -2.67 2.82 -31.63
C GLY A 39 -2.10 4.13 -32.17
N THR A 40 -2.75 5.25 -31.85
CA THR A 40 -2.32 6.59 -32.29
C THR A 40 -0.97 6.98 -31.65
N LEU A 41 -0.83 6.85 -30.35
CA LEU A 41 0.39 7.23 -29.64
C LEU A 41 1.55 6.32 -30.00
N ALA A 42 1.31 5.01 -30.11
CA ALA A 42 2.34 4.04 -30.50
C ALA A 42 2.92 4.39 -31.89
N LEU A 43 2.06 4.70 -32.88
CA LEU A 43 2.51 5.10 -34.21
C LEU A 43 3.39 6.36 -34.17
N VAL A 44 2.98 7.36 -33.40
CA VAL A 44 3.75 8.61 -33.30
C VAL A 44 5.09 8.37 -32.60
N LEU A 45 5.10 7.60 -31.50
CA LEU A 45 6.33 7.30 -30.78
C LEU A 45 7.31 6.46 -31.62
N GLN A 46 6.82 5.43 -32.31
CA GLN A 46 7.64 4.62 -33.22
C GLN A 46 8.19 5.46 -34.38
N GLY A 47 7.38 6.33 -34.98
CA GLY A 47 7.80 7.26 -36.01
C GLY A 47 8.87 8.27 -35.54
N ASN A 48 9.00 8.46 -34.24
CA ASN A 48 10.02 9.30 -33.60
C ASN A 48 11.26 8.52 -33.11
N GLY A 49 11.37 7.23 -33.45
CA GLY A 49 12.54 6.42 -33.17
C GLY A 49 12.56 5.70 -31.85
N PHE A 50 11.41 5.57 -31.17
CA PHE A 50 11.28 4.79 -29.93
C PHE A 50 10.85 3.34 -30.22
N TYR A 51 11.30 2.40 -29.39
CA TYR A 51 10.75 1.05 -29.37
C TYR A 51 9.55 1.02 -28.41
N VAL A 52 8.36 0.71 -28.90
CA VAL A 52 7.13 0.79 -28.11
C VAL A 52 6.51 -0.58 -27.89
N VAL A 53 6.33 -0.94 -26.63
CA VAL A 53 5.50 -2.07 -26.17
C VAL A 53 4.21 -1.48 -25.59
N THR A 54 3.08 -2.09 -25.90
CA THR A 54 1.77 -1.61 -25.48
C THR A 54 1.09 -2.59 -24.52
N ALA A 55 0.29 -2.06 -23.59
CA ALA A 55 -0.57 -2.84 -22.72
C ALA A 55 -1.92 -2.11 -22.57
N SER A 56 -3.03 -2.85 -22.60
CA SER A 56 -4.39 -2.27 -22.52
C SER A 56 -5.03 -2.37 -21.13
N ASN A 57 -4.30 -2.85 -20.14
CA ASN A 57 -4.76 -2.96 -18.76
C ASN A 57 -3.58 -3.17 -17.81
N VAL A 58 -3.86 -3.05 -16.51
CA VAL A 58 -2.86 -3.20 -15.44
C VAL A 58 -2.16 -4.56 -15.47
N ASN A 59 -2.91 -5.66 -15.64
CA ASN A 59 -2.34 -7.01 -15.60
C ASN A 59 -1.35 -7.25 -16.73
N ASP A 60 -1.64 -6.77 -17.94
CA ASP A 60 -0.76 -6.86 -19.10
C ASP A 60 0.49 -6.00 -18.88
N ALA A 61 0.32 -4.77 -18.36
CA ALA A 61 1.43 -3.89 -18.02
C ALA A 61 2.37 -4.53 -16.99
N LEU A 62 1.82 -5.13 -15.92
CA LEU A 62 2.62 -5.83 -14.90
C LEU A 62 3.39 -7.02 -15.47
N ARG A 63 2.79 -7.77 -16.41
CA ARG A 63 3.47 -8.87 -17.10
C ARG A 63 4.64 -8.36 -17.97
N CYS A 64 4.45 -7.27 -18.70
CA CYS A 64 5.52 -6.64 -19.49
C CYS A 64 6.66 -6.17 -18.58
N ILE A 65 6.35 -5.48 -17.46
CA ILE A 65 7.35 -4.99 -16.50
C ILE A 65 8.16 -6.13 -15.86
N ALA A 66 7.51 -7.27 -15.60
CA ALA A 66 8.18 -8.44 -15.03
C ALA A 66 9.08 -9.18 -16.05
N ALA A 67 8.76 -9.10 -17.35
CA ALA A 67 9.46 -9.83 -18.41
C ALA A 67 10.61 -9.04 -19.03
N GLU A 68 10.52 -7.71 -19.08
CA GLU A 68 11.41 -6.85 -19.85
C GLU A 68 11.80 -5.57 -19.10
N THR A 69 12.88 -4.92 -19.56
CA THR A 69 13.29 -3.61 -19.03
C THR A 69 12.86 -2.49 -19.97
N PHE A 70 12.51 -1.35 -19.39
CA PHE A 70 12.06 -0.16 -20.11
C PHE A 70 12.81 1.08 -19.63
N ASP A 71 13.02 2.02 -20.55
CA ASP A 71 13.59 3.33 -20.25
C ASP A 71 12.52 4.33 -19.84
N VAL A 72 11.30 4.16 -20.37
CA VAL A 72 10.17 5.07 -20.14
C VAL A 72 8.88 4.26 -19.97
N LEU A 73 8.07 4.68 -19.00
CA LEU A 73 6.66 4.31 -18.87
C LEU A 73 5.81 5.52 -19.23
N VAL A 74 4.81 5.33 -20.06
CA VAL A 74 3.71 6.27 -20.31
C VAL A 74 2.42 5.54 -19.94
N SER A 75 1.71 5.99 -18.92
CA SER A 75 0.52 5.31 -18.42
C SER A 75 -0.64 6.28 -18.26
N ASP A 76 -1.84 5.90 -18.72
CA ASP A 76 -3.04 6.58 -18.30
C ASP A 76 -3.26 6.41 -16.80
N LEU A 77 -3.86 7.43 -16.16
CA LEU A 77 -4.17 7.38 -14.73
C LEU A 77 -5.39 6.48 -14.43
N HIS A 78 -6.35 6.40 -15.35
CA HIS A 78 -7.61 5.68 -15.22
C HIS A 78 -7.71 4.53 -16.22
N MET A 79 -7.63 3.24 -15.76
CA MET A 79 -7.62 2.07 -16.65
C MET A 79 -8.23 0.80 -16.05
N PRO A 80 -9.48 0.56 -15.96
CA PRO A 80 -10.67 1.41 -15.96
C PRO A 80 -10.98 2.03 -14.59
N GLN A 81 -10.20 1.70 -13.55
CA GLN A 81 -10.40 2.21 -12.19
C GLN A 81 -9.52 3.44 -11.92
N PRO A 82 -10.01 4.39 -11.09
CA PRO A 82 -9.18 5.48 -10.63
C PRO A 82 -7.93 4.97 -9.89
N GLY A 83 -6.75 5.37 -10.34
CA GLY A 83 -5.49 4.99 -9.69
C GLY A 83 -4.79 3.76 -10.25
N ASP A 84 -5.37 3.05 -11.21
CA ASP A 84 -4.73 1.91 -11.89
C ASP A 84 -3.36 2.28 -12.46
N GLY A 85 -3.22 3.47 -13.05
CA GLY A 85 -1.95 3.98 -13.53
C GLY A 85 -0.88 4.12 -12.44
N LEU A 86 -1.26 4.42 -11.20
CA LEU A 86 -0.32 4.50 -10.08
C LEU A 86 0.23 3.12 -9.70
N THR A 87 -0.61 2.08 -9.80
CA THR A 87 -0.16 0.69 -9.61
C THR A 87 0.92 0.33 -10.62
N VAL A 88 0.73 0.71 -11.90
CA VAL A 88 1.72 0.47 -12.96
C VAL A 88 2.99 1.27 -12.73
N VAL A 89 2.89 2.55 -12.34
CA VAL A 89 4.05 3.40 -11.99
C VAL A 89 4.84 2.81 -10.82
N SER A 90 4.15 2.37 -9.77
CA SER A 90 4.78 1.75 -8.60
C SER A 90 5.54 0.47 -8.97
N ALA A 91 4.92 -0.41 -9.75
CA ALA A 91 5.55 -1.63 -10.25
C ALA A 91 6.76 -1.34 -11.14
N MET A 92 6.66 -0.34 -12.05
CA MET A 92 7.79 0.10 -12.88
C MET A 92 8.95 0.60 -12.02
N ARG A 93 8.68 1.43 -11.03
CA ARG A 93 9.70 1.95 -10.12
C ARG A 93 10.40 0.86 -9.31
N HIS A 94 9.66 -0.18 -8.93
CA HIS A 94 10.21 -1.31 -8.19
C HIS A 94 11.15 -2.14 -9.09
N SER A 95 10.70 -2.48 -10.30
CA SER A 95 11.42 -3.38 -11.21
C SER A 95 12.48 -2.67 -12.06
N ASN A 96 12.20 -1.42 -12.46
CA ASN A 96 13.07 -0.58 -13.30
C ASN A 96 13.27 0.81 -12.66
N PRO A 97 14.03 0.93 -11.55
CA PRO A 97 14.12 2.18 -10.78
C PRO A 97 14.67 3.39 -11.58
N LYS A 98 15.34 3.14 -12.69
CA LYS A 98 15.90 4.18 -13.58
C LYS A 98 14.92 4.61 -14.68
N ALA A 99 13.82 3.88 -14.87
CA ALA A 99 12.85 4.24 -15.90
C ALA A 99 12.18 5.58 -15.57
N ILE A 100 12.00 6.39 -16.60
CA ILE A 100 11.22 7.63 -16.52
C ILE A 100 9.74 7.27 -16.54
N THR A 101 8.96 7.85 -15.64
CA THR A 101 7.54 7.56 -15.51
C THR A 101 6.71 8.81 -15.79
N LEU A 102 5.85 8.73 -16.82
CA LEU A 102 4.91 9.77 -17.20
C LEU A 102 3.48 9.26 -17.02
N ILE A 103 2.64 10.08 -16.39
CA ILE A 103 1.20 9.82 -16.26
C ILE A 103 0.43 10.75 -17.17
N LEU A 104 -0.55 10.19 -17.89
CA LEU A 104 -1.54 10.94 -18.65
C LEU A 104 -2.80 11.06 -17.80
N SER A 105 -3.37 12.28 -17.64
CA SER A 105 -4.57 12.50 -16.82
C SER A 105 -5.58 13.40 -17.53
N ALA A 106 -6.85 13.00 -17.53
CA ALA A 106 -7.95 13.81 -18.03
C ALA A 106 -8.45 14.88 -17.02
N PHE A 107 -8.02 14.79 -15.73
CA PHE A 107 -8.56 15.61 -14.65
C PHE A 107 -7.48 16.45 -13.96
N PRO A 108 -7.28 17.72 -14.36
CA PRO A 108 -6.30 18.60 -13.73
C PRO A 108 -6.57 18.88 -12.23
N GLU A 109 -7.84 18.84 -11.81
CA GLU A 109 -8.25 19.14 -10.44
C GLU A 109 -7.85 18.04 -9.44
N MET A 110 -7.71 16.79 -9.88
CA MET A 110 -7.18 15.70 -9.06
C MET A 110 -5.70 15.86 -8.73
N GLN A 111 -4.97 16.72 -9.44
CA GLN A 111 -3.55 16.96 -9.18
C GLN A 111 -3.28 17.50 -7.77
N MET A 112 -4.18 18.27 -7.18
CA MET A 112 -3.99 18.83 -5.84
C MET A 112 -4.27 17.80 -4.73
N ALA A 113 -5.33 17.01 -4.85
CA ALA A 113 -5.65 15.99 -3.86
C ALA A 113 -4.72 14.76 -3.94
N ALA A 114 -4.26 14.45 -5.16
CA ALA A 114 -3.35 13.34 -5.43
C ALA A 114 -1.87 13.76 -5.50
N ALA A 115 -1.53 15.01 -5.20
CA ALA A 115 -0.17 15.54 -5.38
C ALA A 115 0.92 14.74 -4.65
N ALA A 116 0.62 14.17 -3.50
CA ALA A 116 1.54 13.30 -2.77
C ALA A 116 1.75 11.96 -3.49
N VAL A 117 0.65 11.38 -3.99
CA VAL A 117 0.62 10.12 -4.75
C VAL A 117 1.25 10.31 -6.13
N LEU A 118 0.94 11.44 -6.79
CA LEU A 118 1.46 11.78 -8.12
C LEU A 118 2.95 12.15 -8.11
N LYS A 119 3.55 12.42 -6.95
CA LYS A 119 5.02 12.57 -6.83
C LYS A 119 5.80 11.29 -7.14
N GLN A 120 5.13 10.16 -7.29
CA GLN A 120 5.77 8.93 -7.76
C GLN A 120 6.07 8.96 -9.26
N ALA A 121 5.32 9.71 -10.07
CA ALA A 121 5.64 9.94 -11.48
C ALA A 121 6.65 11.08 -11.65
N ASP A 122 7.48 11.01 -12.69
CA ASP A 122 8.42 12.08 -13.03
C ASP A 122 7.72 13.28 -13.63
N GLU A 123 6.63 13.03 -14.35
CA GLU A 123 5.83 14.05 -15.01
C GLU A 123 4.39 13.63 -15.18
N ILE A 124 3.51 14.61 -15.16
CA ILE A 124 2.08 14.43 -15.41
C ILE A 124 1.69 15.33 -16.56
N LEU A 125 1.15 14.72 -17.61
CA LEU A 125 0.66 15.41 -18.79
C LEU A 125 -0.87 15.39 -18.77
N VAL A 126 -1.48 16.54 -19.05
CA VAL A 126 -2.94 16.69 -19.01
C VAL A 126 -3.54 16.42 -20.39
N LYS A 127 -4.51 15.51 -20.47
CA LYS A 127 -5.32 15.28 -21.68
C LYS A 127 -6.40 16.40 -21.80
N PRO A 128 -6.72 16.93 -22.99
CA PRO A 128 -6.15 16.60 -24.29
C PRO A 128 -4.77 17.25 -24.52
N MET A 129 -3.83 16.49 -25.02
CA MET A 129 -2.50 16.96 -25.39
C MET A 129 -2.13 16.54 -26.81
N ARG A 130 -1.20 17.24 -27.42
CA ARG A 130 -0.66 16.86 -28.73
C ARG A 130 0.40 15.78 -28.57
N ALA A 131 0.39 14.76 -29.43
CA ALA A 131 1.40 13.71 -29.39
C ALA A 131 2.85 14.24 -29.50
N ALA A 132 3.08 15.38 -30.15
CA ALA A 132 4.36 16.06 -30.20
C ALA A 132 4.82 16.57 -28.81
N GLU A 133 3.90 16.95 -27.94
CA GLU A 133 4.20 17.37 -26.56
C GLU A 133 4.69 16.18 -25.74
N LEU A 134 4.05 15.00 -25.88
CA LEU A 134 4.52 13.76 -25.27
C LEU A 134 5.94 13.40 -25.73
N VAL A 135 6.20 13.42 -27.04
CA VAL A 135 7.54 13.15 -27.61
C VAL A 135 8.58 14.10 -27.03
N SER A 136 8.25 15.39 -26.93
CA SER A 136 9.17 16.41 -26.39
C SER A 136 9.45 16.17 -24.90
N ALA A 137 8.42 15.86 -24.11
CA ALA A 137 8.56 15.55 -22.69
C ALA A 137 9.44 14.30 -22.46
N ILE A 138 9.23 13.24 -23.24
CA ILE A 138 10.04 12.02 -23.16
C ILE A 138 11.51 12.33 -23.47
N ARG A 139 11.81 13.05 -24.58
CA ARG A 139 13.18 13.40 -24.98
C ARG A 139 13.87 14.25 -23.93
N GLU A 140 13.20 15.29 -23.44
CA GLU A 140 13.73 16.17 -22.42
C GLU A 140 14.09 15.41 -21.12
N ARG A 141 13.26 14.45 -20.73
CA ARG A 141 13.51 13.60 -19.56
C ARG A 141 14.66 12.63 -19.79
N LEU A 142 14.75 12.02 -20.98
CA LEU A 142 15.85 11.13 -21.33
C LEU A 142 17.20 11.88 -21.35
N GLU A 143 17.24 13.11 -21.86
CA GLU A 143 18.44 13.94 -21.89
C GLU A 143 18.87 14.42 -20.50
N ARG A 144 17.92 14.82 -19.65
CA ARG A 144 18.20 15.26 -18.27
C ARG A 144 18.63 14.12 -17.35
N GLY A 145 18.33 12.88 -17.73
CA GLY A 145 18.54 11.69 -16.90
C GLY A 145 17.73 11.72 -15.60
N THR A 146 17.69 10.61 -14.90
CA THR A 146 17.05 10.50 -13.56
C THR A 146 17.97 11.08 -12.49
N ASN A 147 18.20 12.41 -12.50
CA ASN A 147 19.18 13.06 -11.62
C ASN A 147 18.64 13.38 -10.20
N ARG A 148 17.47 12.88 -9.85
CA ARG A 148 16.96 12.90 -8.46
C ARG A 148 17.13 11.53 -7.85
N ALA A 149 17.83 11.46 -6.71
CA ALA A 149 17.72 10.33 -5.79
C ALA A 149 16.24 10.22 -5.40
N ARG A 150 15.53 9.33 -6.08
CA ARG A 150 14.13 9.04 -5.73
C ARG A 150 14.13 8.21 -4.44
N PRO A 151 13.21 8.46 -3.51
CA PRO A 151 13.04 7.54 -2.42
C PRO A 151 12.75 6.14 -3.00
N PRO A 152 13.36 5.09 -2.43
CA PRO A 152 13.06 3.72 -2.84
C PRO A 152 11.56 3.46 -2.67
N VAL A 153 11.01 2.62 -3.53
CA VAL A 153 9.65 2.10 -3.33
C VAL A 153 9.72 1.04 -2.24
N GLU A 154 8.95 1.23 -1.17
CA GLU A 154 8.94 0.38 0.00
C GLU A 154 7.62 -0.38 0.12
N SER A 155 7.67 -1.61 0.60
CA SER A 155 6.46 -2.35 0.98
C SER A 155 5.80 -1.72 2.23
N VAL A 156 4.52 -2.00 2.42
CA VAL A 156 3.79 -1.59 3.64
C VAL A 156 4.50 -2.11 4.90
N ALA A 157 5.03 -3.33 4.85
CA ALA A 157 5.76 -3.95 5.96
C ALA A 157 7.05 -3.17 6.31
N ASP A 158 7.83 -2.77 5.30
CA ASP A 158 9.10 -2.06 5.52
C ASP A 158 8.86 -0.65 6.05
N ILE A 159 7.81 0.03 5.56
CA ILE A 159 7.41 1.34 6.08
C ILE A 159 7.01 1.24 7.55
N LEU A 160 6.19 0.27 7.93
CA LEU A 160 5.79 0.09 9.33
C LEU A 160 6.98 -0.27 10.20
N GLU A 161 7.86 -1.18 9.75
CA GLU A 161 9.03 -1.61 10.54
C GLU A 161 9.96 -0.43 10.88
N ARG A 162 10.29 0.41 9.89
CA ARG A 162 11.15 1.59 10.15
C ARG A 162 10.46 2.71 10.92
N SER A 163 9.12 2.69 10.96
CA SER A 163 8.31 3.75 11.58
C SER A 163 7.67 3.32 12.90
N ILE A 164 7.98 2.13 13.44
CA ILE A 164 7.36 1.63 14.68
C ILE A 164 7.41 2.67 15.80
N GLN A 165 8.58 3.27 16.03
CA GLN A 165 8.78 4.19 17.13
C GLN A 165 7.92 5.46 16.96
N SER A 166 7.92 6.08 15.78
CA SER A 166 7.10 7.28 15.53
C SER A 166 5.60 6.97 15.55
N THR A 167 5.18 5.79 15.06
CA THR A 167 3.78 5.36 15.13
C THR A 167 3.32 5.16 16.58
N ILE A 168 4.18 4.61 17.44
CA ILE A 168 3.89 4.45 18.88
C ILE A 168 3.81 5.82 19.57
N GLU A 169 4.68 6.77 19.22
CA GLU A 169 4.66 8.13 19.78
C GLU A 169 3.37 8.88 19.41
N GLU A 170 2.92 8.77 18.14
CA GLU A 170 1.66 9.35 17.67
C GLU A 170 0.44 8.71 18.36
N TRP A 171 0.46 7.38 18.49
CA TRP A 171 -0.57 6.66 19.23
C TRP A 171 -0.63 7.12 20.69
N LEU A 172 0.51 7.24 21.36
CA LEU A 172 0.60 7.67 22.75
C LEU A 172 0.06 9.10 22.93
N GLU A 173 0.35 9.99 22.00
CA GLU A 173 -0.17 11.36 22.02
C GLU A 173 -1.70 11.37 21.88
N SER A 174 -2.25 10.53 20.99
CA SER A 174 -3.70 10.36 20.85
C SER A 174 -4.33 9.81 22.13
N VAL A 175 -3.71 8.80 22.76
CA VAL A 175 -4.17 8.19 24.02
C VAL A 175 -4.17 9.21 25.16
N ARG A 176 -3.19 10.10 25.23
CA ARG A 176 -3.11 11.16 26.25
C ARG A 176 -4.28 12.17 26.17
N GLN A 177 -4.91 12.26 25.00
CA GLN A 177 -6.07 13.14 24.78
C GLN A 177 -7.40 12.46 25.11
N GLU A 178 -7.40 11.15 25.43
CA GLU A 178 -8.63 10.39 25.73
C GLU A 178 -8.83 10.24 27.26
N PRO A 179 -9.75 11.03 27.85
CA PRO A 179 -9.90 11.10 29.31
C PRO A 179 -10.25 9.75 29.95
N GLU A 180 -11.02 8.89 29.26
CA GLU A 180 -11.41 7.59 29.81
C GLU A 180 -10.18 6.69 29.96
N ILE A 181 -9.31 6.64 28.94
CA ILE A 181 -8.10 5.79 28.96
C ILE A 181 -7.08 6.30 29.99
N ILE A 182 -6.93 7.63 30.11
CA ILE A 182 -6.02 8.24 31.11
C ILE A 182 -6.48 7.95 32.55
N SER A 183 -7.77 7.74 32.79
CA SER A 183 -8.30 7.44 34.12
C SER A 183 -7.69 6.17 34.73
N ALA A 184 -7.23 5.24 33.91
CA ALA A 184 -6.36 4.15 34.33
C ALA A 184 -4.93 4.71 34.52
N HIS A 185 -4.54 5.00 35.72
CA HIS A 185 -3.29 5.66 36.12
C HIS A 185 -2.05 4.81 35.78
N LEU A 186 -1.71 4.71 34.49
CA LEU A 186 -0.51 4.05 33.98
C LEU A 186 0.50 5.05 33.52
N ASP A 187 1.77 4.77 33.72
CA ASP A 187 2.84 5.53 33.07
C ASP A 187 2.94 5.18 31.54
N ASP A 188 3.64 6.01 30.80
CA ASP A 188 3.77 5.85 29.37
C ASP A 188 4.52 4.57 28.96
N THR A 189 5.47 4.12 29.79
CA THR A 189 6.25 2.92 29.56
C THR A 189 5.34 1.68 29.66
N ASP A 190 4.57 1.57 30.73
CA ASP A 190 3.62 0.48 30.92
C ASP A 190 2.51 0.51 29.86
N ARG A 191 2.12 1.72 29.45
CA ARG A 191 1.11 1.92 28.41
C ARG A 191 1.56 1.40 27.05
N CYS A 192 2.83 1.62 26.68
CA CYS A 192 3.40 1.22 25.39
C CYS A 192 4.03 -0.18 25.38
N ALA A 193 4.27 -0.81 26.54
CA ALA A 193 5.10 -2.02 26.67
C ALA A 193 4.70 -3.22 25.78
N HIS A 194 3.42 -3.29 25.40
CA HIS A 194 2.88 -4.37 24.59
C HIS A 194 3.02 -4.14 23.08
N LEU A 195 3.09 -2.87 22.65
CA LEU A 195 2.99 -2.46 21.23
C LEU A 195 4.09 -3.05 20.33
N PRO A 196 5.39 -3.07 20.73
CA PRO A 196 6.42 -3.62 19.85
C PRO A 196 6.12 -5.06 19.41
N ARG A 197 5.57 -5.90 20.28
CA ARG A 197 5.24 -7.29 19.96
C ARG A 197 4.02 -7.40 19.04
N LEU A 198 3.03 -6.52 19.20
CA LEU A 198 1.88 -6.47 18.29
C LEU A 198 2.32 -6.01 16.89
N PHE A 199 3.26 -5.06 16.81
CA PHE A 199 3.87 -4.65 15.54
C PHE A 199 4.68 -5.78 14.90
N ASP A 200 5.47 -6.54 15.67
CA ASP A 200 6.22 -7.69 15.15
C ASP A 200 5.30 -8.73 14.49
N GLU A 201 4.17 -9.05 15.14
CA GLU A 201 3.15 -9.96 14.60
C GLU A 201 2.51 -9.38 13.33
N LEU A 202 2.12 -8.10 13.33
CA LEU A 202 1.55 -7.40 12.18
C LEU A 202 2.52 -7.37 10.98
N ILE A 203 3.78 -7.00 11.20
CA ILE A 203 4.81 -6.94 10.14
C ILE A 203 5.08 -8.34 9.59
N SER A 204 5.15 -9.35 10.46
CA SER A 204 5.28 -10.75 10.03
C SER A 204 4.11 -11.17 9.14
N ARG A 205 2.89 -10.78 9.49
CA ARG A 205 1.68 -11.02 8.70
C ARG A 205 1.73 -10.38 7.32
N LEU A 206 2.21 -9.13 7.24
CA LEU A 206 2.36 -8.41 5.98
C LEU A 206 3.40 -9.05 5.05
N ARG A 207 4.49 -9.58 5.62
CA ARG A 207 5.54 -10.28 4.87
C ARG A 207 5.15 -11.70 4.45
N HIS A 208 4.28 -12.35 5.21
CA HIS A 208 3.82 -13.73 4.96
C HIS A 208 2.30 -13.73 4.85
N PRO A 209 1.74 -13.31 3.69
CA PRO A 209 0.30 -13.17 3.50
C PRO A 209 -0.43 -14.50 3.75
N ILE A 210 -1.43 -14.47 4.61
CA ILE A 210 -2.37 -15.56 4.84
C ILE A 210 -3.72 -15.13 4.29
N GLN A 211 -4.59 -16.08 3.97
CA GLN A 211 -5.94 -15.76 3.52
C GLN A 211 -6.67 -14.87 4.56
N LEU A 212 -7.24 -13.76 4.09
CA LEU A 212 -7.99 -12.83 4.93
C LEU A 212 -9.20 -13.55 5.57
N GLY A 213 -9.54 -13.14 6.81
CA GLY A 213 -10.62 -13.74 7.57
C GLY A 213 -10.30 -15.13 8.15
N THR A 214 -9.04 -15.56 8.12
CA THR A 214 -8.62 -16.82 8.75
C THR A 214 -8.70 -16.70 10.27
N ARG A 215 -9.61 -17.46 10.91
CA ARG A 215 -9.80 -17.46 12.37
C ARG A 215 -8.65 -18.09 13.18
N ALA A 216 -7.66 -18.65 12.53
CA ALA A 216 -6.54 -19.35 13.16
C ALA A 216 -5.35 -18.45 13.48
N LEU A 217 -5.54 -17.13 13.50
CA LEU A 217 -4.50 -16.21 13.92
C LEU A 217 -4.40 -16.27 15.44
N ASP A 218 -3.30 -16.84 15.93
CA ASP A 218 -2.98 -16.90 17.36
C ASP A 218 -1.98 -15.79 17.69
N SER A 219 -2.39 -14.84 18.52
CA SER A 219 -1.55 -13.75 19.01
C SER A 219 -1.37 -13.88 20.54
N PRO A 220 -0.33 -14.57 20.98
CA PRO A 220 0.00 -14.63 22.42
C PRO A 220 0.27 -13.25 23.03
N ALA A 221 0.72 -12.29 22.23
CA ALA A 221 0.91 -10.91 22.69
C ALA A 221 -0.42 -10.24 22.97
N ALA A 222 -1.39 -10.34 22.06
CA ALA A 222 -2.72 -9.80 22.24
C ALA A 222 -3.46 -10.45 23.43
N ALA A 223 -3.38 -11.77 23.58
CA ALA A 223 -3.98 -12.47 24.70
C ALA A 223 -3.43 -11.99 26.06
N ARG A 224 -2.09 -11.86 26.19
CA ARG A 224 -1.46 -11.31 27.40
C ARG A 224 -1.86 -9.87 27.67
N HIS A 225 -1.98 -9.07 26.62
CA HIS A 225 -2.40 -7.68 26.74
C HIS A 225 -3.81 -7.55 27.30
N GLY A 226 -4.78 -8.36 26.84
CA GLY A 226 -6.13 -8.37 27.35
C GLY A 226 -6.20 -8.65 28.87
N VAL A 227 -5.47 -9.67 29.34
CA VAL A 227 -5.36 -9.98 30.79
C VAL A 227 -4.72 -8.80 31.55
N LEU A 228 -3.63 -8.24 31.02
CA LEU A 228 -2.92 -7.15 31.68
C LEU A 228 -3.80 -5.91 31.84
N ARG A 229 -4.49 -5.49 30.78
CA ARG A 229 -5.39 -4.32 30.82
C ARG A 229 -6.55 -4.52 31.79
N ARG A 230 -7.09 -5.73 31.89
CA ARG A 230 -8.10 -6.05 32.92
C ARG A 230 -7.57 -5.79 34.32
N ARG A 231 -6.37 -6.29 34.64
CA ARG A 231 -5.73 -6.10 35.94
C ARG A 231 -5.36 -4.65 36.25
N GLN A 232 -5.11 -3.87 35.18
CA GLN A 232 -4.82 -2.43 35.26
C GLN A 232 -6.09 -1.56 35.37
N GLY A 233 -7.27 -2.16 35.45
CA GLY A 233 -8.54 -1.45 35.64
C GLY A 233 -9.19 -0.91 34.36
N TYR A 234 -8.73 -1.32 33.17
CA TYR A 234 -9.39 -0.96 31.92
C TYR A 234 -10.79 -1.54 31.85
N SER A 235 -11.73 -0.76 31.32
CA SER A 235 -13.00 -1.29 30.84
C SER A 235 -12.85 -1.97 29.48
N ALA A 236 -13.82 -2.78 29.08
CA ALA A 236 -13.86 -3.34 27.75
C ALA A 236 -13.92 -2.26 26.65
N ALA A 237 -14.62 -1.16 26.91
CA ALA A 237 -14.70 -0.03 25.98
C ALA A 237 -13.34 0.66 25.79
N MET A 238 -12.57 0.85 26.87
CA MET A 238 -11.22 1.42 26.81
C MET A 238 -10.28 0.55 25.96
N LEU A 239 -10.38 -0.78 26.08
CA LEU A 239 -9.58 -1.71 25.30
C LEU A 239 -9.89 -1.64 23.81
N VAL A 240 -11.18 -1.52 23.45
CA VAL A 240 -11.61 -1.34 22.04
C VAL A 240 -11.11 0.00 21.50
N GLU A 241 -11.23 1.07 22.27
CA GLU A 241 -10.79 2.41 21.86
C GLU A 241 -9.28 2.48 21.70
N GLU A 242 -8.51 1.86 22.60
CA GLU A 242 -7.05 1.75 22.50
C GLU A 242 -6.62 1.06 21.18
N SER A 243 -7.31 -0.04 20.80
CA SER A 243 -7.06 -0.75 19.53
C SER A 243 -7.44 0.09 18.30
N ARG A 244 -8.59 0.82 18.35
CA ARG A 244 -9.01 1.72 17.28
C ARG A 244 -8.00 2.84 17.05
N MET A 245 -7.49 3.43 18.12
CA MET A 245 -6.45 4.47 18.04
C MET A 245 -5.17 3.94 17.40
N LEU A 246 -4.76 2.71 17.76
CA LEU A 246 -3.59 2.07 17.13
C LEU A 246 -3.78 1.91 15.61
N GLN A 247 -4.96 1.44 15.18
CA GLN A 247 -5.27 1.31 13.76
C GLN A 247 -5.21 2.65 13.02
N VAL A 248 -5.74 3.72 13.63
CA VAL A 248 -5.69 5.08 13.06
C VAL A 248 -4.23 5.55 12.92
N SER A 249 -3.39 5.39 13.94
CA SER A 249 -1.97 5.78 13.89
C SER A 249 -1.19 5.00 12.83
N ILE A 250 -1.48 3.70 12.66
CA ILE A 250 -0.90 2.89 11.58
C ILE A 250 -1.28 3.47 10.21
N PHE A 251 -2.56 3.80 9.99
CA PHE A 251 -2.99 4.36 8.71
C PHE A 251 -2.43 5.76 8.47
N GLN A 252 -2.28 6.58 9.52
CA GLN A 252 -1.61 7.88 9.42
C GLN A 252 -0.15 7.71 8.98
N THR A 253 0.58 6.76 9.59
CA THR A 253 1.95 6.42 9.17
C THR A 253 2.02 6.06 7.67
N LEU A 254 1.06 5.28 7.15
CA LEU A 254 1.02 4.97 5.72
C LEU A 254 0.73 6.21 4.88
N GLN A 255 -0.21 7.06 5.31
CA GLN A 255 -0.55 8.32 4.64
C GLN A 255 0.66 9.24 4.52
N ASP A 256 1.44 9.38 5.59
CA ASP A 256 2.63 10.24 5.61
C ASP A 256 3.76 9.73 4.72
N ASN A 257 3.73 8.42 4.41
CA ASN A 257 4.72 7.74 3.56
C ASN A 257 4.23 7.41 2.15
N LEU A 258 3.11 7.97 1.69
CA LEU A 258 2.55 7.69 0.34
C LEU A 258 3.54 7.90 -0.81
N GLN A 259 4.57 8.76 -0.64
CA GLN A 259 5.56 9.02 -1.68
C GLN A 259 6.52 7.85 -1.95
N SER A 260 6.71 6.98 -0.96
CA SER A 260 7.61 5.81 -1.05
C SER A 260 6.86 4.48 -1.08
N ILE A 261 5.55 4.46 -0.88
CA ILE A 261 4.78 3.21 -0.76
C ILE A 261 4.63 2.50 -2.11
N ASP A 262 4.69 1.18 -2.09
CA ASP A 262 4.35 0.34 -3.25
C ASP A 262 2.82 0.25 -3.40
N PHE A 263 2.26 1.02 -4.33
CA PHE A 263 0.81 1.04 -4.58
C PHE A 263 0.28 -0.28 -5.11
N SER A 264 1.09 -1.11 -5.76
CA SER A 264 0.66 -2.43 -6.25
C SER A 264 0.23 -3.35 -5.11
N GLN A 265 0.76 -3.12 -3.90
CA GLN A 265 0.49 -3.92 -2.70
C GLN A 265 -0.29 -3.16 -1.61
N LEU A 266 -0.53 -1.86 -1.79
CA LEU A 266 -1.12 -1.01 -0.75
C LEU A 266 -2.49 -1.52 -0.29
N LEU A 267 -3.40 -1.82 -1.21
CA LEU A 267 -4.75 -2.28 -0.85
C LEU A 267 -4.72 -3.61 -0.10
N VAL A 268 -3.91 -4.55 -0.56
CA VAL A 268 -3.73 -5.85 0.13
C VAL A 268 -3.12 -5.65 1.51
N GLY A 269 -2.14 -4.74 1.63
CA GLY A 269 -1.54 -4.38 2.91
C GLY A 269 -2.54 -3.76 3.90
N VAL A 270 -3.35 -2.80 3.44
CA VAL A 270 -4.40 -2.17 4.27
C VAL A 270 -5.44 -3.20 4.76
N MET A 271 -5.86 -4.12 3.87
CA MET A 271 -6.79 -5.19 4.24
C MET A 271 -6.15 -6.16 5.25
N ALA A 272 -4.88 -6.49 5.09
CA ALA A 272 -4.16 -7.36 6.01
C ALA A 272 -3.95 -6.68 7.39
N ILE A 273 -3.69 -5.37 7.42
CA ILE A 273 -3.61 -4.59 8.67
C ILE A 273 -4.94 -4.63 9.41
N ALA A 274 -6.06 -4.36 8.71
CA ALA A 274 -7.38 -4.36 9.32
C ALA A 274 -7.72 -5.74 9.90
N ASP A 275 -7.50 -6.81 9.13
CA ASP A 275 -7.75 -8.20 9.54
C ASP A 275 -6.91 -8.60 10.77
N GLU A 276 -5.64 -8.22 10.80
CA GLU A 276 -4.75 -8.51 11.92
C GLU A 276 -5.12 -7.74 13.18
N VAL A 277 -5.37 -6.43 13.09
CA VAL A 277 -5.77 -5.59 14.24
C VAL A 277 -7.10 -6.08 14.83
N ASP A 278 -8.08 -6.43 13.99
CA ASP A 278 -9.36 -6.98 14.44
C ASP A 278 -9.17 -8.35 15.09
N SER A 279 -8.29 -9.20 14.57
CA SER A 279 -7.96 -10.50 15.15
C SER A 279 -7.27 -10.35 16.52
N GLN A 280 -6.30 -9.44 16.62
CA GLN A 280 -5.64 -9.13 17.90
C GLN A 280 -6.66 -8.61 18.94
N LEU A 281 -7.55 -7.70 18.55
CA LEU A 281 -8.60 -7.20 19.42
C LEU A 281 -9.54 -8.33 19.90
N ALA A 282 -9.95 -9.22 19.01
CA ALA A 282 -10.81 -10.36 19.37
C ALA A 282 -10.14 -11.26 20.42
N GLN A 283 -8.85 -11.52 20.31
CA GLN A 283 -8.09 -12.31 21.28
C GLN A 283 -7.86 -11.57 22.59
N GLN A 284 -7.58 -10.26 22.55
CA GLN A 284 -7.51 -9.40 23.73
C GLN A 284 -8.83 -9.47 24.52
N MET A 285 -9.96 -9.31 23.81
CA MET A 285 -11.29 -9.35 24.43
C MET A 285 -11.61 -10.73 25.02
N ALA A 286 -11.28 -11.83 24.32
CA ALA A 286 -11.50 -13.17 24.83
C ALA A 286 -10.74 -13.40 26.15
N SER A 287 -9.49 -12.99 26.22
CA SER A 287 -8.63 -13.12 27.41
C SER A 287 -9.06 -12.18 28.53
N TYR A 288 -9.45 -10.94 28.21
CA TYR A 288 -10.01 -9.97 29.14
C TYR A 288 -11.28 -10.51 29.84
N ILE A 289 -12.21 -11.11 29.08
CA ILE A 289 -13.45 -11.70 29.63
C ILE A 289 -13.14 -12.95 30.44
N SER A 290 -12.17 -13.76 30.04
CA SER A 290 -11.78 -14.96 30.81
C SER A 290 -11.21 -14.58 32.17
N GLU A 291 -10.34 -13.55 32.21
CA GLU A 291 -9.78 -13.03 33.46
C GLU A 291 -10.88 -12.49 34.41
N ALA A 292 -11.90 -11.77 33.86
CA ALA A 292 -13.04 -11.27 34.63
C ALA A 292 -13.83 -12.39 35.35
N LYS A 293 -14.02 -13.53 34.65
CA LYS A 293 -14.70 -14.69 35.25
C LYS A 293 -13.89 -15.33 36.36
N THR A 294 -12.60 -15.24 36.34
CA THR A 294 -11.71 -15.77 37.37
C THR A 294 -11.77 -14.90 38.63
N ASP A 295 -11.87 -13.57 38.48
CA ASP A 295 -12.04 -12.63 39.58
C ASP A 295 -13.39 -12.79 40.30
N ASP A 296 -14.46 -13.19 39.60
CA ASP A 296 -15.81 -13.36 40.14
C ASP A 296 -16.05 -14.74 40.78
N MET A 297 -15.09 -15.68 40.72
CA MET A 297 -15.22 -16.96 41.41
C MET A 297 -15.04 -16.77 42.91
N PRO A 298 -16.02 -17.20 43.73
CA PRO A 298 -15.88 -17.13 45.19
C PRO A 298 -14.70 -17.99 45.63
N ILE A 299 -13.83 -17.43 46.45
CA ILE A 299 -12.76 -18.17 47.10
C ILE A 299 -13.45 -19.23 47.97
N ASP A 300 -13.41 -20.48 47.52
CA ASP A 300 -13.91 -21.61 48.30
C ASP A 300 -13.12 -21.69 49.61
N ALA A 301 -13.77 -21.39 50.67
CA ALA A 301 -13.22 -21.44 52.03
C ALA A 301 -13.10 -22.91 52.51
N SER A 302 -12.43 -23.77 51.75
CA SER A 302 -12.10 -25.14 52.17
C SER A 302 -10.62 -25.32 52.42
N GLY A 303 -10.06 -24.46 53.26
CA GLY A 303 -8.72 -24.62 53.85
C GLY A 303 -8.73 -25.24 55.24
N ALA A 304 -9.62 -26.16 55.55
CA ALA A 304 -9.57 -26.94 56.76
C ALA A 304 -9.04 -28.36 56.47
N VAL A 305 -7.74 -28.51 56.52
CA VAL A 305 -7.08 -29.82 56.70
C VAL A 305 -7.42 -30.31 58.10
N GLU A 306 -8.36 -31.20 58.20
CA GLU A 306 -8.66 -31.93 59.41
C GLU A 306 -7.59 -32.99 59.64
N ASP A 307 -6.57 -32.63 60.45
CA ASP A 307 -5.57 -33.55 60.98
C ASP A 307 -6.26 -34.40 62.08
N ARG A 308 -6.82 -35.54 61.69
CA ARG A 308 -7.23 -36.61 62.62
C ARG A 308 -6.40 -37.84 62.38
N ARG A 309 -5.20 -37.84 62.90
CA ARG A 309 -4.47 -39.03 63.30
C ARG A 309 -4.16 -38.90 64.78
N ARG A 310 -4.81 -39.77 65.57
CA ARG A 310 -4.48 -40.46 66.83
C ARG A 310 -5.65 -40.47 67.79
N VAL A 311 -6.18 -41.62 68.11
CA VAL A 311 -5.86 -42.47 69.25
C VAL A 311 -6.84 -43.64 69.23
N ALA A 312 -6.47 -44.82 69.19
CA ALA A 312 -6.54 -46.08 69.93
C ALA A 312 -6.49 -47.28 68.99
#